data_87d59d00f1592bf6d1b47d00b6f702a5
#
_entry.id   87d59d00f1592bf6d1b47d00b6f702a5
#
_cell.length_a   1.000
_cell.length_b   1.000
_cell.length_c   1.000
_cell.angle_alpha   90.00
_cell.angle_beta   90.00
_cell.angle_gamma   90.00
#
_symmetry.space_group_name_H-M   'P 1'
#
loop_
_entity.id
_entity.type
_entity.pdbx_description
1 polymer ?
#
loop_
_entity_poly.entity_id
_entity_poly.type
_entity_poly.pdbx_seq_one_letter_code
_entity_poly.pdbx_strand_id
1 'polypeptide(L)'
;MNIQALINDKVSQALEAAGAPAGSPAAVRQSAKPQFGDYQANGVMGVAKRLGTNPREFAQKVLDVLNLDGIASKVEIAGPGFLNIFLDEAFLAQQADAALVDSRLGVTAAEAQTIVADYSAPNVAKEMHVGHLRSTIIGDAVVRTLEFLGHKVIRANHIGDWGTQFGMLIANLERIQAETGEVSMELSDLEQFYRESKKLYDEDEEFAVKARGYVVKLQSGDEYCAEMWKKLVDVTMVQNQRNYDRLNVSLTRDDVMGESMYNHMLSNIVSDLQTQGLAKESDGAQVVFLDEYKNKDGDPMGVIVQKRDGGFLYTTTDIACAKYRFEELGADRVLYFIDSRQHQHLMQAWTIVRKAGYVPESVSLEHHAFGMMLGKDGKPFKTRAGGTVRLADLLDEAEVRATQLIESKNPELAEDEKKTIANTVAMAAVKYADLSKHRTTDYVFDWENMLAFEGNTAPYMQYAYTRVASIFAKASISMDSLEGEIKITEEKEKALIAKLLQFEEAVQSVAREGQPHIMCSYLFELAGQFSSFYEACPILVAEDETVKQSRLKLAALTAKTIKQGLSLLGIETLERM
;
A
#
# COMPACT_ATOMS: atom_id res chain seq x y z
N MET A 1 2.22 18.86 10.92
CA MET A 1 3.51 18.83 11.64
C MET A 1 3.74 17.46 12.24
N ASN A 2 4.92 16.90 12.06
CA ASN A 2 5.33 15.66 12.72
C ASN A 2 5.96 15.99 14.09
N ILE A 3 5.16 15.88 15.14
CA ILE A 3 5.58 16.23 16.51
C ILE A 3 6.67 15.26 17.00
N GLN A 4 6.54 13.98 16.69
CA GLN A 4 7.54 12.96 17.06
C GLN A 4 8.91 13.32 16.47
N ALA A 5 8.98 13.68 15.21
CA ALA A 5 10.23 14.08 14.54
C ALA A 5 10.80 15.37 15.15
N LEU A 6 9.95 16.35 15.45
CA LEU A 6 10.37 17.58 16.11
C LEU A 6 11.01 17.31 17.47
N ILE A 7 10.38 16.50 18.28
CA ILE A 7 10.92 16.11 19.60
C ILE A 7 12.20 15.30 19.44
N ASN A 8 12.22 14.36 18.49
CA ASN A 8 13.40 13.53 18.23
C ASN A 8 14.61 14.40 17.87
N ASP A 9 14.44 15.41 17.05
CA ASP A 9 15.54 16.34 16.69
C ASP A 9 16.02 17.14 17.90
N LYS A 10 15.11 17.64 18.71
CA LYS A 10 15.45 18.38 19.94
C LYS A 10 16.19 17.50 20.95
N VAL A 11 15.76 16.28 21.15
CA VAL A 11 16.42 15.33 22.06
C VAL A 11 17.78 14.90 21.51
N SER A 12 17.90 14.68 20.20
CA SER A 12 19.18 14.37 19.55
C SER A 12 20.21 15.48 19.76
N GLN A 13 19.81 16.74 19.60
CA GLN A 13 20.66 17.89 19.86
C GLN A 13 21.09 17.95 21.34
N ALA A 14 20.16 17.68 22.26
CA ALA A 14 20.44 17.64 23.69
C ALA A 14 21.40 16.49 24.06
N LEU A 15 21.27 15.32 23.43
CA LEU A 15 22.20 14.20 23.62
C LEU A 15 23.62 14.58 23.24
N GLU A 16 23.82 15.21 22.08
CA GLU A 16 25.12 15.69 21.63
C GLU A 16 25.69 16.75 22.57
N ALA A 17 24.89 17.71 23.00
CA ALA A 17 25.28 18.76 23.95
C ALA A 17 25.69 18.18 25.33
N ALA A 18 25.09 17.05 25.72
CA ALA A 18 25.42 16.36 26.95
C ALA A 18 26.63 15.41 26.84
N GLY A 19 27.26 15.32 25.66
CA GLY A 19 28.47 14.53 25.43
C GLY A 19 28.28 13.23 24.65
N ALA A 20 27.11 13.00 24.09
CA ALA A 20 26.88 11.84 23.24
C ALA A 20 27.60 12.00 21.88
N PRO A 21 28.06 10.89 21.26
CA PRO A 21 28.59 10.94 19.90
C PRO A 21 27.55 11.47 18.92
N ALA A 22 28.00 12.18 17.88
CA ALA A 22 27.12 12.66 16.81
C ALA A 22 26.32 11.50 16.18
N GLY A 23 25.05 11.72 15.92
CA GLY A 23 24.17 10.72 15.34
C GLY A 23 23.63 9.68 16.34
N SER A 24 23.84 9.87 17.64
CA SER A 24 23.26 9.00 18.65
C SER A 24 21.73 9.05 18.61
N PRO A 25 21.04 7.88 18.58
CA PRO A 25 19.59 7.85 18.43
C PRO A 25 18.84 8.32 19.68
N ALA A 26 17.95 9.27 19.52
CA ALA A 26 17.06 9.73 20.59
C ALA A 26 15.93 8.71 20.88
N ALA A 27 15.56 7.93 19.90
CA ALA A 27 14.54 6.89 19.96
C ALA A 27 13.23 7.37 20.62
N VAL A 28 12.71 8.50 20.10
CA VAL A 28 11.45 9.06 20.56
C VAL A 28 10.29 8.24 20.02
N ARG A 29 9.38 7.83 20.89
CA ARG A 29 8.20 7.03 20.58
C ARG A 29 6.95 7.62 21.22
N GLN A 30 5.81 7.33 20.64
CA GLN A 30 4.54 7.57 21.28
C GLN A 30 4.46 6.76 22.58
N SER A 31 3.97 7.37 23.66
CA SER A 31 3.82 6.70 24.93
C SER A 31 2.72 5.65 24.89
N ALA A 32 2.95 4.50 25.51
CA ALA A 32 1.97 3.42 25.59
C ALA A 32 0.81 3.74 26.53
N LYS A 33 1.03 4.61 27.53
CA LYS A 33 0.04 4.98 28.55
C LYS A 33 0.11 6.47 28.86
N PRO A 34 -1.03 7.11 29.17
CA PRO A 34 -1.08 8.55 29.47
C PRO A 34 -0.20 9.00 30.63
N GLN A 35 0.01 8.14 31.63
CA GLN A 35 0.87 8.46 32.78
C GLN A 35 2.35 8.66 32.42
N PHE A 36 2.77 8.18 31.25
CA PHE A 36 4.11 8.37 30.73
C PHE A 36 4.23 9.55 29.76
N GLY A 37 3.20 10.39 29.70
CA GLY A 37 3.14 11.53 28.81
C GLY A 37 2.64 11.17 27.41
N ASP A 38 2.93 12.04 26.46
CA ASP A 38 2.55 11.87 25.05
C ASP A 38 3.62 11.14 24.26
N TYR A 39 4.89 11.42 24.57
CA TYR A 39 6.06 10.80 23.94
C TYR A 39 7.08 10.39 24.98
N GLN A 40 7.91 9.41 24.62
CA GLN A 40 8.97 8.92 25.48
C GLN A 40 10.27 8.81 24.67
N ALA A 41 11.35 9.39 25.17
CA ALA A 41 12.68 9.28 24.60
C ALA A 41 13.43 8.14 25.29
N ASN A 42 13.70 7.06 24.56
CA ASN A 42 14.28 5.84 25.10
C ASN A 42 15.76 5.66 24.76
N GLY A 43 16.34 6.56 23.94
CA GLY A 43 17.72 6.47 23.50
C GLY A 43 18.79 6.79 24.55
N VAL A 44 18.41 7.50 25.59
CA VAL A 44 19.32 7.97 26.66
C VAL A 44 20.05 6.81 27.33
N MET A 45 19.35 5.73 27.62
CA MET A 45 19.92 4.54 28.26
C MET A 45 21.02 3.88 27.44
N GLY A 46 20.77 3.70 26.14
CA GLY A 46 21.73 3.10 25.22
C GLY A 46 23.01 3.94 25.08
N VAL A 47 22.83 5.25 25.01
CA VAL A 47 23.96 6.21 24.95
C VAL A 47 24.74 6.21 26.27
N ALA A 48 24.08 6.25 27.41
CA ALA A 48 24.71 6.21 28.72
C ALA A 48 25.56 4.94 28.91
N LYS A 49 25.03 3.81 28.47
CA LYS A 49 25.75 2.52 28.50
C LYS A 49 27.03 2.58 27.66
N ARG A 50 26.98 3.16 26.47
CA ARG A 50 28.17 3.32 25.60
C ARG A 50 29.21 4.24 26.21
N LEU A 51 28.79 5.27 26.94
CA LEU A 51 29.68 6.21 27.61
C LEU A 51 30.18 5.70 28.97
N GLY A 52 29.67 4.57 29.43
CA GLY A 52 30.06 4.02 30.75
C GLY A 52 29.55 4.85 31.92
N THR A 53 28.47 5.61 31.76
CA THR A 53 27.90 6.47 32.82
C THR A 53 26.56 5.91 33.32
N ASN A 54 26.14 6.38 34.50
CA ASN A 54 24.85 6.02 35.06
C ASN A 54 23.73 6.59 34.18
N PRO A 55 22.75 5.79 33.72
CA PRO A 55 21.70 6.26 32.84
C PRO A 55 20.85 7.41 33.38
N ARG A 56 20.52 7.40 34.67
CA ARG A 56 19.72 8.49 35.27
C ARG A 56 20.52 9.78 35.42
N GLU A 57 21.80 9.69 35.73
CA GLU A 57 22.68 10.86 35.80
C GLU A 57 22.88 11.47 34.41
N PHE A 58 23.06 10.63 33.41
CA PHE A 58 23.15 11.08 32.01
C PHE A 58 21.83 11.68 31.53
N ALA A 59 20.69 11.08 31.89
CA ALA A 59 19.37 11.61 31.59
C ALA A 59 19.18 13.01 32.18
N GLN A 60 19.69 13.26 33.39
CA GLN A 60 19.65 14.59 34.00
C GLN A 60 20.49 15.60 33.22
N LYS A 61 21.66 15.22 32.74
CA LYS A 61 22.49 16.10 31.89
C LYS A 61 21.79 16.44 30.58
N VAL A 62 21.10 15.47 29.97
CA VAL A 62 20.30 15.69 28.76
C VAL A 62 19.14 16.65 29.06
N LEU A 63 18.43 16.43 30.15
CA LEU A 63 17.31 17.25 30.57
C LEU A 63 17.74 18.71 30.83
N ASP A 64 18.90 18.92 31.42
CA ASP A 64 19.43 20.26 31.74
C ASP A 64 19.69 21.10 30.49
N VAL A 65 19.99 20.47 29.36
CA VAL A 65 20.25 21.15 28.07
C VAL A 65 19.13 21.02 27.06
N LEU A 66 18.10 20.22 27.36
CA LEU A 66 16.95 20.04 26.48
C LEU A 66 16.03 21.25 26.58
N ASN A 67 15.75 21.89 25.44
CA ASN A 67 14.80 22.99 25.36
C ASN A 67 13.56 22.58 24.55
N LEU A 68 12.46 22.35 25.25
CA LEU A 68 11.13 22.11 24.70
C LEU A 68 10.14 23.22 25.10
N ASP A 69 10.63 24.43 25.38
CA ASP A 69 9.78 25.57 25.73
C ASP A 69 8.75 25.84 24.64
N GLY A 70 7.49 26.01 25.04
CA GLY A 70 6.38 26.20 24.10
C GLY A 70 5.88 24.91 23.42
N ILE A 71 6.53 23.78 23.65
CA ILE A 71 6.15 22.47 23.09
C ILE A 71 5.69 21.54 24.21
N ALA A 72 6.50 21.37 25.25
CA ALA A 72 6.18 20.52 26.39
C ALA A 72 5.91 21.36 27.64
N SER A 73 4.92 20.95 28.42
CA SER A 73 4.65 21.51 29.74
C SER A 73 5.55 20.90 30.82
N LYS A 74 6.03 19.68 30.58
CA LYS A 74 6.79 18.91 31.56
C LYS A 74 7.61 17.83 30.88
N VAL A 75 8.82 17.59 31.36
CA VAL A 75 9.65 16.45 31.00
C VAL A 75 10.14 15.79 32.29
N GLU A 76 9.92 14.50 32.44
CA GLU A 76 10.30 13.71 33.61
C GLU A 76 11.28 12.61 33.25
N ILE A 77 12.23 12.37 34.16
CA ILE A 77 13.06 11.17 34.11
C ILE A 77 12.27 10.05 34.81
N ALA A 78 12.06 8.95 34.08
CA ALA A 78 11.32 7.80 34.57
C ALA A 78 12.14 6.52 34.47
N GLY A 79 11.89 5.56 35.37
CA GLY A 79 12.55 4.29 35.37
C GLY A 79 14.08 4.42 35.37
N PRO A 80 14.77 3.62 34.57
CA PRO A 80 16.25 3.61 34.53
C PRO A 80 16.86 4.76 33.72
N GLY A 81 16.09 5.70 33.19
CA GLY A 81 16.60 6.84 32.42
C GLY A 81 15.79 7.20 31.19
N PHE A 82 14.51 6.84 31.14
CA PHE A 82 13.59 7.30 30.09
C PHE A 82 13.21 8.77 30.33
N LEU A 83 13.01 9.51 29.25
CA LEU A 83 12.42 10.85 29.32
C LEU A 83 10.96 10.78 28.90
N ASN A 84 10.05 11.05 29.83
CA ASN A 84 8.62 11.17 29.56
C ASN A 84 8.29 12.60 29.24
N ILE A 85 7.68 12.86 28.08
CA ILE A 85 7.42 14.19 27.54
C ILE A 85 5.91 14.41 27.50
N PHE A 86 5.47 15.45 28.20
CA PHE A 86 4.07 15.88 28.28
C PHE A 86 3.91 17.15 27.46
N LEU A 87 3.08 17.10 26.42
CA LEU A 87 2.88 18.24 25.53
C LEU A 87 2.06 19.35 26.19
N ASP A 88 2.40 20.57 25.86
CA ASP A 88 1.70 21.75 26.35
C ASP A 88 0.32 21.88 25.69
N GLU A 89 -0.72 22.17 26.48
CA GLU A 89 -2.10 22.28 26.00
C GLU A 89 -2.28 23.42 24.99
N ALA A 90 -1.63 24.57 25.22
CA ALA A 90 -1.69 25.68 24.28
C ALA A 90 -1.04 25.32 22.93
N PHE A 91 0.08 24.60 22.95
CA PHE A 91 0.74 24.09 21.76
C PHE A 91 -0.18 23.13 20.99
N LEU A 92 -0.79 22.17 21.69
CA LEU A 92 -1.73 21.21 21.09
C LEU A 92 -2.92 21.93 20.43
N ALA A 93 -3.54 22.87 21.15
CA ALA A 93 -4.68 23.63 20.63
C ALA A 93 -4.32 24.44 19.37
N GLN A 94 -3.17 25.12 19.37
CA GLN A 94 -2.69 25.88 18.22
C GLN A 94 -2.44 24.98 17.00
N GLN A 95 -1.82 23.83 17.20
CA GLN A 95 -1.55 22.89 16.12
C GLN A 95 -2.84 22.30 15.54
N ALA A 96 -3.83 22.02 16.39
CA ALA A 96 -5.13 21.55 15.95
C ALA A 96 -5.88 22.61 15.13
N ASP A 97 -5.89 23.87 15.57
CA ASP A 97 -6.47 24.98 14.79
C ASP A 97 -5.80 25.14 13.43
N ALA A 98 -4.46 25.06 13.38
CA ALA A 98 -3.70 25.16 12.15
C ALA A 98 -4.02 23.99 11.19
N ALA A 99 -4.14 22.78 11.72
CA ALA A 99 -4.49 21.59 10.94
C ALA A 99 -5.89 21.68 10.34
N LEU A 100 -6.85 22.20 11.07
CA LEU A 100 -8.25 22.31 10.63
C LEU A 100 -8.41 23.18 9.38
N VAL A 101 -7.67 24.29 9.28
CA VAL A 101 -7.75 25.23 8.15
C VAL A 101 -6.83 24.85 6.99
N ASP A 102 -5.94 23.89 7.18
CA ASP A 102 -5.04 23.39 6.16
C ASP A 102 -5.70 22.26 5.36
N SER A 103 -5.71 22.36 4.04
CA SER A 103 -6.20 21.30 3.15
C SER A 103 -5.44 19.98 3.32
N ARG A 104 -4.22 20.04 3.82
CA ARG A 104 -3.37 18.88 4.11
C ARG A 104 -3.43 18.42 5.57
N LEU A 105 -4.32 18.98 6.37
CA LEU A 105 -4.50 18.66 7.79
C LEU A 105 -3.20 18.76 8.61
N GLY A 106 -2.37 19.76 8.30
CA GLY A 106 -1.10 19.98 8.98
C GLY A 106 0.04 19.07 8.53
N VAL A 107 -0.17 18.20 7.57
CA VAL A 107 0.88 17.31 7.05
C VAL A 107 1.85 18.10 6.18
N THR A 108 3.10 18.09 6.57
CA THR A 108 4.17 18.75 5.82
C THR A 108 4.48 17.98 4.53
N ALA A 109 4.58 18.69 3.41
CA ALA A 109 5.01 18.07 2.16
C ALA A 109 6.46 17.55 2.30
N ALA A 110 6.71 16.36 1.82
CA ALA A 110 8.05 15.77 1.78
C ALA A 110 8.90 16.44 0.68
N GLU A 111 10.22 16.34 0.79
CA GLU A 111 11.10 16.62 -0.34
C GLU A 111 10.78 15.60 -1.45
N ALA A 112 10.34 16.10 -2.60
CA ALA A 112 9.79 15.27 -3.66
C ALA A 112 10.85 14.32 -4.24
N GLN A 113 10.53 13.03 -4.24
CA GLN A 113 11.28 11.98 -4.92
C GLN A 113 10.48 11.46 -6.10
N THR A 114 11.17 10.85 -7.07
CA THR A 114 10.53 10.04 -8.10
C THR A 114 10.49 8.60 -7.61
N ILE A 115 9.28 8.04 -7.47
CA ILE A 115 9.06 6.71 -6.91
C ILE A 115 8.28 5.88 -7.93
N VAL A 116 8.84 4.75 -8.33
CA VAL A 116 8.16 3.77 -9.19
C VAL A 116 7.52 2.71 -8.29
N ALA A 117 6.22 2.50 -8.45
CA ALA A 117 5.49 1.48 -7.72
C ALA A 117 4.97 0.41 -8.67
N ASP A 118 5.49 -0.79 -8.51
CA ASP A 118 5.13 -1.98 -9.30
C ASP A 118 4.10 -2.78 -8.51
N TYR A 119 2.86 -2.81 -8.99
CA TYR A 119 1.78 -3.52 -8.32
C TYR A 119 0.69 -3.97 -9.28
N SER A 120 -0.13 -4.91 -8.84
CA SER A 120 -1.15 -5.65 -9.56
C SER A 120 -0.57 -6.73 -10.48
N ALA A 121 0.00 -6.37 -11.62
CA ALA A 121 0.74 -7.24 -12.53
C ALA A 121 -0.01 -8.54 -12.95
N PRO A 122 -1.28 -8.47 -13.39
CA PRO A 122 -2.01 -9.66 -13.83
C PRO A 122 -1.49 -10.20 -15.15
N ASN A 123 -1.74 -11.49 -15.40
CA ASN A 123 -1.41 -12.12 -16.67
C ASN A 123 -2.47 -11.80 -17.72
N VAL A 124 -2.03 -11.63 -18.97
CA VAL A 124 -2.90 -11.43 -20.11
C VAL A 124 -3.63 -12.73 -20.46
N ALA A 125 -4.85 -12.60 -20.98
CA ALA A 125 -5.77 -13.68 -21.34
C ALA A 125 -6.20 -14.56 -20.16
N LYS A 126 -6.06 -14.05 -18.93
CA LYS A 126 -6.57 -14.67 -17.72
C LYS A 126 -7.39 -13.66 -16.93
N GLU A 127 -8.39 -14.15 -16.25
CA GLU A 127 -9.13 -13.30 -15.30
C GLU A 127 -8.32 -13.06 -14.04
N MET A 128 -8.48 -11.89 -13.47
CA MET A 128 -7.93 -11.63 -12.15
C MET A 128 -8.60 -12.52 -11.10
N HIS A 129 -7.81 -13.06 -10.21
CA HIS A 129 -8.28 -13.86 -9.09
C HIS A 129 -7.87 -13.24 -7.75
N VAL A 130 -8.35 -13.78 -6.65
CA VAL A 130 -8.10 -13.22 -5.30
C VAL A 130 -6.60 -13.12 -4.96
N GLY A 131 -5.74 -13.91 -5.60
CA GLY A 131 -4.29 -13.80 -5.46
C GLY A 131 -3.72 -12.48 -5.95
N HIS A 132 -4.40 -11.77 -6.86
CA HIS A 132 -3.99 -10.45 -7.34
C HIS A 132 -4.50 -9.31 -6.44
N LEU A 133 -5.48 -9.58 -5.57
CA LEU A 133 -6.13 -8.55 -4.75
C LEU A 133 -5.12 -7.84 -3.85
N ARG A 134 -4.31 -8.57 -3.11
CA ARG A 134 -3.38 -8.00 -2.14
C ARG A 134 -2.37 -7.05 -2.77
N SER A 135 -1.70 -7.48 -3.84
CA SER A 135 -0.78 -6.62 -4.58
C SER A 135 -1.46 -5.33 -5.01
N THR A 136 -2.65 -5.45 -5.59
CA THR A 136 -3.40 -4.35 -6.18
C THR A 136 -3.79 -3.29 -5.13
N ILE A 137 -4.41 -3.70 -4.03
CA ILE A 137 -4.93 -2.75 -3.05
C ILE A 137 -3.85 -2.22 -2.09
N ILE A 138 -2.86 -3.03 -1.74
CA ILE A 138 -1.72 -2.59 -0.90
C ILE A 138 -0.89 -1.57 -1.68
N GLY A 139 -0.54 -1.89 -2.91
CA GLY A 139 0.22 -0.98 -3.78
C GLY A 139 -0.50 0.35 -3.98
N ASP A 140 -1.79 0.30 -4.27
CA ASP A 140 -2.59 1.52 -4.50
C ASP A 140 -2.68 2.41 -3.24
N ALA A 141 -2.85 1.82 -2.07
CA ALA A 141 -2.88 2.56 -0.80
C ALA A 141 -1.54 3.26 -0.53
N VAL A 142 -0.42 2.59 -0.75
CA VAL A 142 0.92 3.19 -0.58
C VAL A 142 1.14 4.30 -1.59
N VAL A 143 0.75 4.10 -2.85
CA VAL A 143 0.87 5.12 -3.91
C VAL A 143 0.08 6.38 -3.55
N ARG A 144 -1.17 6.24 -3.11
CA ARG A 144 -2.00 7.38 -2.67
C ARG A 144 -1.34 8.14 -1.52
N THR A 145 -0.74 7.44 -0.58
CA THR A 145 -0.04 8.02 0.57
C THR A 145 1.22 8.80 0.11
N LEU A 146 2.01 8.22 -0.79
CA LEU A 146 3.19 8.88 -1.35
C LEU A 146 2.84 10.14 -2.15
N GLU A 147 1.78 10.08 -2.95
CA GLU A 147 1.29 11.25 -3.69
C GLU A 147 0.77 12.35 -2.75
N PHE A 148 0.09 11.96 -1.67
CA PHE A 148 -0.37 12.92 -0.65
C PHE A 148 0.80 13.65 0.00
N LEU A 149 1.94 12.98 0.20
CA LEU A 149 3.17 13.59 0.70
C LEU A 149 3.87 14.51 -0.32
N GLY A 150 3.48 14.48 -1.58
CA GLY A 150 4.04 15.32 -2.63
C GLY A 150 5.09 14.67 -3.52
N HIS A 151 5.28 13.36 -3.42
CA HIS A 151 6.18 12.63 -4.33
C HIS A 151 5.59 12.49 -5.73
N LYS A 152 6.46 12.41 -6.72
CA LYS A 152 6.11 12.00 -8.07
C LYS A 152 6.09 10.47 -8.10
N VAL A 153 4.91 9.89 -8.21
CA VAL A 153 4.75 8.44 -8.26
C VAL A 153 4.42 7.99 -9.69
N ILE A 154 5.20 7.05 -10.18
CA ILE A 154 4.97 6.39 -11.46
C ILE A 154 4.43 5.00 -11.15
N ARG A 155 3.16 4.77 -11.52
CA ARG A 155 2.52 3.46 -11.40
C ARG A 155 3.05 2.57 -12.52
N ALA A 156 3.51 1.39 -12.17
CA ALA A 156 4.00 0.40 -13.13
C ALA A 156 3.20 -0.89 -12.98
N ASN A 157 2.19 -1.05 -13.81
CA ASN A 157 1.42 -2.30 -13.87
C ASN A 157 2.15 -3.26 -14.82
N HIS A 158 3.02 -4.09 -14.24
CA HIS A 158 3.92 -5.00 -14.94
C HIS A 158 3.17 -6.29 -15.35
N ILE A 159 2.26 -6.16 -16.31
CA ILE A 159 1.42 -7.26 -16.76
C ILE A 159 2.24 -8.36 -17.44
N GLY A 160 1.80 -9.60 -17.28
CA GLY A 160 2.37 -10.75 -17.95
C GLY A 160 1.86 -10.86 -19.39
N ASP A 161 2.38 -10.04 -20.28
CA ASP A 161 1.92 -9.91 -21.67
C ASP A 161 2.86 -10.57 -22.69
N TRP A 162 3.81 -11.37 -22.25
CA TRP A 162 4.77 -12.02 -23.13
C TRP A 162 5.04 -13.46 -22.72
N GLY A 163 5.21 -14.32 -23.70
CA GLY A 163 5.51 -15.73 -23.47
C GLY A 163 5.02 -16.65 -24.59
N THR A 164 5.44 -17.91 -24.52
CA THR A 164 5.10 -18.93 -25.51
C THR A 164 3.61 -19.28 -25.56
N GLN A 165 2.87 -19.02 -24.49
CA GLN A 165 1.43 -19.23 -24.44
C GLN A 165 0.65 -18.41 -25.49
N PHE A 166 1.19 -17.29 -25.92
CA PHE A 166 0.53 -16.44 -26.91
C PHE A 166 0.36 -17.10 -28.27
N GLY A 167 1.19 -18.05 -28.61
CA GLY A 167 1.01 -18.83 -29.84
C GLY A 167 -0.32 -19.56 -29.89
N MET A 168 -0.65 -20.32 -28.83
CA MET A 168 -1.93 -21.04 -28.75
C MET A 168 -3.13 -20.07 -28.60
N LEU A 169 -2.94 -18.95 -27.91
CA LEU A 169 -3.99 -17.97 -27.74
C LEU A 169 -4.34 -17.27 -29.08
N ILE A 170 -3.34 -16.91 -29.86
CA ILE A 170 -3.53 -16.32 -31.18
C ILE A 170 -4.19 -17.34 -32.14
N ALA A 171 -3.74 -18.58 -32.14
CA ALA A 171 -4.32 -19.64 -32.96
C ALA A 171 -5.80 -19.90 -32.63
N ASN A 172 -6.16 -19.94 -31.38
CA ASN A 172 -7.56 -20.10 -30.95
C ASN A 172 -8.41 -18.86 -31.27
N LEU A 173 -7.86 -17.67 -31.09
CA LEU A 173 -8.55 -16.44 -31.44
C LEU A 173 -8.88 -16.39 -32.93
N GLU A 174 -7.93 -16.77 -33.80
CA GLU A 174 -8.11 -16.90 -35.24
C GLU A 174 -9.22 -17.90 -35.58
N ARG A 175 -9.23 -19.06 -34.91
CA ARG A 175 -10.26 -20.07 -35.08
C ARG A 175 -11.66 -19.55 -34.74
N ILE A 176 -11.80 -18.88 -33.61
CA ILE A 176 -13.08 -18.31 -33.18
C ILE A 176 -13.57 -17.22 -34.16
N GLN A 177 -12.69 -16.35 -34.63
CA GLN A 177 -13.03 -15.33 -35.62
C GLN A 177 -13.48 -15.91 -36.94
N ALA A 178 -12.86 -16.98 -37.40
CA ALA A 178 -13.25 -17.69 -38.65
C ALA A 178 -14.63 -18.35 -38.52
N GLU A 179 -14.96 -18.88 -37.33
CA GLU A 179 -16.25 -19.54 -37.10
C GLU A 179 -17.41 -18.53 -36.90
N THR A 180 -17.16 -17.43 -36.20
CA THR A 180 -18.21 -16.43 -35.86
C THR A 180 -18.38 -15.35 -36.90
N GLY A 181 -17.40 -15.15 -37.76
CA GLY A 181 -17.41 -14.09 -38.80
C GLY A 181 -17.33 -12.67 -38.22
N GLU A 182 -17.13 -12.53 -36.94
CA GLU A 182 -17.07 -11.24 -36.26
C GLU A 182 -15.64 -10.81 -35.91
N VAL A 183 -15.40 -9.51 -36.09
CA VAL A 183 -14.17 -8.84 -35.70
C VAL A 183 -14.29 -8.30 -34.26
N SER A 184 -15.49 -8.31 -33.67
CA SER A 184 -15.69 -7.81 -32.31
C SER A 184 -15.31 -8.86 -31.30
N MET A 185 -14.36 -8.50 -30.45
CA MET A 185 -13.78 -9.37 -29.44
C MET A 185 -14.36 -9.03 -28.06
N GLU A 186 -15.55 -9.49 -27.81
CA GLU A 186 -16.03 -9.64 -26.46
C GLU A 186 -15.78 -11.09 -26.02
N LEU A 187 -14.57 -11.34 -25.53
CA LEU A 187 -14.31 -12.55 -24.79
C LEU A 187 -14.90 -12.37 -23.40
N SER A 188 -16.13 -12.81 -23.22
CA SER A 188 -16.86 -12.67 -21.96
C SER A 188 -16.27 -13.55 -20.84
N ASP A 189 -15.53 -14.59 -21.19
CA ASP A 189 -14.89 -15.50 -20.24
C ASP A 189 -13.46 -15.82 -20.71
N LEU A 190 -12.51 -15.03 -20.23
CA LEU A 190 -11.09 -15.20 -20.53
C LEU A 190 -10.53 -16.52 -19.98
N GLU A 191 -11.00 -16.95 -18.84
CA GLU A 191 -10.54 -18.20 -18.22
C GLU A 191 -10.95 -19.41 -19.07
N GLN A 192 -12.18 -19.41 -19.58
CA GLN A 192 -12.65 -20.45 -20.49
C GLN A 192 -11.86 -20.42 -21.79
N PHE A 193 -11.64 -19.25 -22.35
CA PHE A 193 -10.83 -19.07 -23.57
C PHE A 193 -9.41 -19.63 -23.41
N TYR A 194 -8.77 -19.33 -22.29
CA TYR A 194 -7.42 -19.84 -21.99
C TYR A 194 -7.42 -21.36 -21.87
N ARG A 195 -8.36 -21.94 -21.13
CA ARG A 195 -8.49 -23.40 -20.96
C ARG A 195 -8.75 -24.12 -22.28
N GLU A 196 -9.62 -23.56 -23.11
CA GLU A 196 -9.92 -24.10 -24.44
C GLU A 196 -8.68 -24.06 -25.33
N SER A 197 -7.94 -22.94 -25.34
CA SER A 197 -6.69 -22.82 -26.08
C SER A 197 -5.66 -23.87 -25.65
N LYS A 198 -5.52 -24.06 -24.34
CA LYS A 198 -4.62 -25.06 -23.77
C LYS A 198 -5.03 -26.48 -24.15
N LYS A 199 -6.32 -26.78 -24.05
CA LYS A 199 -6.85 -28.10 -24.46
C LYS A 199 -6.61 -28.41 -25.92
N LEU A 200 -6.87 -27.46 -26.81
CA LEU A 200 -6.59 -27.60 -28.24
C LEU A 200 -5.09 -27.84 -28.49
N TYR A 201 -4.24 -27.11 -27.79
CA TYR A 201 -2.80 -27.29 -27.89
C TYR A 201 -2.35 -28.70 -27.46
N ASP A 202 -2.93 -29.22 -26.39
CA ASP A 202 -2.56 -30.53 -25.83
C ASP A 202 -3.14 -31.72 -26.64
N GLU A 203 -4.32 -31.57 -27.27
CA GLU A 203 -5.06 -32.67 -27.90
C GLU A 203 -5.01 -32.67 -29.41
N ASP A 204 -4.72 -31.53 -30.06
CA ASP A 204 -4.69 -31.37 -31.53
C ASP A 204 -3.29 -30.99 -32.01
N GLU A 205 -2.59 -31.94 -32.65
CA GLU A 205 -1.21 -31.70 -33.10
C GLU A 205 -1.12 -30.66 -34.24
N GLU A 206 -2.10 -30.58 -35.13
CA GLU A 206 -2.13 -29.53 -36.17
C GLU A 206 -2.26 -28.15 -35.54
N PHE A 207 -3.11 -28.02 -34.55
CA PHE A 207 -3.26 -26.79 -33.79
C PHE A 207 -1.96 -26.44 -33.05
N ALA A 208 -1.33 -27.42 -32.39
CA ALA A 208 -0.09 -27.21 -31.66
C ALA A 208 1.05 -26.75 -32.57
N VAL A 209 1.19 -27.33 -33.76
CA VAL A 209 2.19 -26.92 -34.79
C VAL A 209 1.93 -25.46 -35.20
N LYS A 210 0.69 -25.11 -35.47
CA LYS A 210 0.31 -23.74 -35.83
C LYS A 210 0.60 -22.76 -34.69
N ALA A 211 0.27 -23.14 -33.45
CA ALA A 211 0.55 -22.34 -32.26
C ALA A 211 2.04 -22.06 -32.06
N ARG A 212 2.88 -23.09 -32.19
CA ARG A 212 4.35 -22.94 -32.14
C ARG A 212 4.88 -22.04 -33.26
N GLY A 213 4.31 -22.14 -34.45
CA GLY A 213 4.63 -21.25 -35.56
C GLY A 213 4.29 -19.80 -35.26
N TYR A 214 3.18 -19.53 -34.59
CA TYR A 214 2.78 -18.19 -34.20
C TYR A 214 3.66 -17.60 -33.08
N VAL A 215 4.20 -18.44 -32.19
CA VAL A 215 5.21 -17.97 -31.20
C VAL A 215 6.42 -17.39 -31.94
N VAL A 216 6.95 -18.11 -32.90
CA VAL A 216 8.12 -17.66 -33.70
C VAL A 216 7.78 -16.38 -34.46
N LYS A 217 6.64 -16.33 -35.12
CA LYS A 217 6.20 -15.15 -35.87
C LYS A 217 6.03 -13.93 -34.95
N LEU A 218 5.38 -14.07 -33.79
CA LEU A 218 5.20 -12.99 -32.83
C LEU A 218 6.55 -12.44 -32.34
N GLN A 219 7.47 -13.34 -32.01
CA GLN A 219 8.81 -12.97 -31.54
C GLN A 219 9.66 -12.30 -32.60
N SER A 220 9.42 -12.61 -33.88
CA SER A 220 10.12 -11.99 -35.00
C SER A 220 9.45 -10.73 -35.58
N GLY A 221 8.36 -10.28 -34.95
CA GLY A 221 7.71 -9.02 -35.31
C GLY A 221 6.67 -9.11 -36.44
N ASP A 222 6.13 -10.32 -36.72
CA ASP A 222 5.05 -10.49 -37.69
C ASP A 222 3.84 -9.58 -37.36
N GLU A 223 3.43 -8.77 -38.32
CA GLU A 223 2.38 -7.77 -38.11
C GLU A 223 1.03 -8.38 -37.72
N TYR A 224 0.64 -9.49 -38.36
CA TYR A 224 -0.62 -10.17 -38.04
C TYR A 224 -0.63 -10.71 -36.60
N CYS A 225 0.42 -11.40 -36.19
CA CYS A 225 0.55 -11.94 -34.86
C CYS A 225 0.62 -10.81 -33.81
N ALA A 226 1.32 -9.74 -34.10
CA ALA A 226 1.39 -8.55 -33.21
C ALA A 226 0.02 -7.89 -33.05
N GLU A 227 -0.77 -7.80 -34.12
CA GLU A 227 -2.12 -7.25 -34.07
C GLU A 227 -3.08 -8.12 -33.25
N MET A 228 -3.03 -9.44 -33.45
CA MET A 228 -3.81 -10.39 -32.65
C MET A 228 -3.41 -10.37 -31.17
N TRP A 229 -2.12 -10.32 -30.89
CA TRP A 229 -1.59 -10.17 -29.54
C TRP A 229 -2.10 -8.89 -28.87
N LYS A 230 -2.06 -7.77 -29.57
CA LYS A 230 -2.57 -6.49 -29.07
C LYS A 230 -4.06 -6.55 -28.72
N LYS A 231 -4.87 -7.23 -29.53
CA LYS A 231 -6.29 -7.46 -29.26
C LYS A 231 -6.49 -8.23 -27.94
N LEU A 232 -5.71 -9.28 -27.70
CA LEU A 232 -5.77 -10.04 -26.44
C LEU A 232 -5.40 -9.19 -25.22
N VAL A 233 -4.37 -8.37 -25.35
CA VAL A 233 -3.98 -7.43 -24.29
C VAL A 233 -5.11 -6.45 -24.01
N ASP A 234 -5.68 -5.83 -25.05
CA ASP A 234 -6.73 -4.82 -24.91
C ASP A 234 -7.99 -5.39 -24.23
N VAL A 235 -8.44 -6.57 -24.64
CA VAL A 235 -9.59 -7.24 -24.02
C VAL A 235 -9.33 -7.54 -22.54
N THR A 236 -8.16 -8.05 -22.22
CA THR A 236 -7.78 -8.35 -20.84
C THR A 236 -7.78 -7.08 -19.99
N MET A 237 -7.19 -6.01 -20.50
CA MET A 237 -7.09 -4.76 -19.76
C MET A 237 -8.43 -4.08 -19.56
N VAL A 238 -9.36 -4.21 -20.49
CA VAL A 238 -10.75 -3.72 -20.31
C VAL A 238 -11.43 -4.45 -19.15
N GLN A 239 -11.27 -5.76 -19.04
CA GLN A 239 -11.83 -6.54 -17.93
C GLN A 239 -11.16 -6.22 -16.60
N ASN A 240 -9.84 -6.08 -16.60
CA ASN A 240 -9.10 -5.70 -15.40
C ASN A 240 -9.51 -4.30 -14.90
N GLN A 241 -9.75 -3.36 -15.83
CA GLN A 241 -10.17 -2.01 -15.48
C GLN A 241 -11.52 -1.99 -14.75
N ARG A 242 -12.45 -2.89 -15.10
CA ARG A 242 -13.72 -3.03 -14.36
C ARG A 242 -13.48 -3.37 -12.89
N ASN A 243 -12.55 -4.28 -12.61
CA ASN A 243 -12.18 -4.61 -11.23
C ASN A 243 -11.49 -3.44 -10.51
N TYR A 244 -10.59 -2.74 -11.18
CA TYR A 244 -9.92 -1.57 -10.62
C TYR A 244 -10.92 -0.47 -10.27
N ASP A 245 -11.86 -0.19 -11.17
CA ASP A 245 -12.89 0.82 -10.95
C ASP A 245 -13.82 0.45 -9.78
N ARG A 246 -14.25 -0.81 -9.71
CA ARG A 246 -15.08 -1.30 -8.60
C ARG A 246 -14.37 -1.17 -7.26
N LEU A 247 -13.08 -1.48 -7.20
CA LEU A 247 -12.26 -1.38 -6.00
C LEU A 247 -11.77 0.05 -5.71
N ASN A 248 -12.12 1.02 -6.54
CA ASN A 248 -11.58 2.38 -6.44
C ASN A 248 -10.04 2.38 -6.41
N VAL A 249 -9.44 1.58 -7.28
CA VAL A 249 -8.00 1.52 -7.50
C VAL A 249 -7.61 2.51 -8.59
N SER A 250 -6.54 3.25 -8.40
CA SER A 250 -6.16 4.36 -9.27
C SER A 250 -5.41 3.96 -10.55
N LEU A 251 -5.23 2.66 -10.79
CA LEU A 251 -4.61 2.16 -12.02
C LEU A 251 -5.49 2.42 -13.25
N THR A 252 -4.84 2.83 -14.34
CA THR A 252 -5.45 3.01 -15.65
C THR A 252 -4.65 2.28 -16.72
N ARG A 253 -5.19 2.25 -17.95
CA ARG A 253 -4.48 1.65 -19.10
C ARG A 253 -3.11 2.28 -19.34
N ASP A 254 -2.94 3.56 -19.04
CA ASP A 254 -1.68 4.30 -19.23
C ASP A 254 -0.57 3.85 -18.28
N ASP A 255 -0.91 3.16 -17.20
CA ASP A 255 0.05 2.66 -16.22
C ASP A 255 0.65 1.29 -16.59
N VAL A 256 0.20 0.70 -17.68
CA VAL A 256 0.68 -0.62 -18.12
C VAL A 256 2.11 -0.52 -18.63
N MET A 257 2.99 -1.27 -18.00
CA MET A 257 4.38 -1.47 -18.39
C MET A 257 4.67 -2.97 -18.38
N GLY A 258 4.18 -3.66 -19.40
CA GLY A 258 4.23 -5.13 -19.47
C GLY A 258 5.63 -5.69 -19.69
N GLU A 259 5.77 -6.99 -19.50
CA GLU A 259 7.00 -7.72 -19.71
C GLU A 259 7.57 -7.51 -21.14
N SER A 260 6.69 -7.42 -22.16
CA SER A 260 7.06 -7.19 -23.54
C SER A 260 7.82 -5.90 -23.79
N MET A 261 7.63 -4.91 -22.92
CA MET A 261 8.27 -3.60 -23.04
C MET A 261 9.80 -3.68 -23.00
N TYR A 262 10.33 -4.69 -22.34
CA TYR A 262 11.78 -4.84 -22.12
C TYR A 262 12.47 -5.77 -23.12
N ASN A 263 11.74 -6.38 -24.04
CA ASN A 263 12.28 -7.38 -24.98
C ASN A 263 13.49 -6.86 -25.78
N HIS A 264 13.46 -5.62 -26.23
CA HIS A 264 14.54 -5.00 -27.00
C HIS A 264 15.84 -4.82 -26.21
N MET A 265 15.80 -4.91 -24.88
CA MET A 265 16.96 -4.73 -24.01
C MET A 265 17.68 -6.04 -23.67
N LEU A 266 16.99 -7.19 -23.79
CA LEU A 266 17.45 -8.44 -23.18
C LEU A 266 18.76 -8.97 -23.74
N SER A 267 18.92 -8.99 -25.08
CA SER A 267 20.16 -9.44 -25.68
C SER A 267 21.36 -8.55 -25.37
N ASN A 268 21.14 -7.24 -25.32
CA ASN A 268 22.18 -6.28 -24.95
C ASN A 268 22.61 -6.43 -23.49
N ILE A 269 21.67 -6.72 -22.59
CA ILE A 269 21.98 -6.98 -21.18
C ILE A 269 22.86 -8.22 -21.04
N VAL A 270 22.52 -9.32 -21.72
CA VAL A 270 23.34 -10.53 -21.67
C VAL A 270 24.73 -10.27 -22.23
N SER A 271 24.84 -9.58 -23.37
CA SER A 271 26.13 -9.20 -23.94
C SER A 271 26.97 -8.34 -23.01
N ASP A 272 26.34 -7.37 -22.36
CA ASP A 272 27.02 -6.49 -21.39
C ASP A 272 27.51 -7.27 -20.16
N LEU A 273 26.68 -8.16 -19.62
CA LEU A 273 27.07 -9.03 -18.52
C LEU A 273 28.24 -9.95 -18.88
N GLN A 274 28.28 -10.45 -20.12
CA GLN A 274 29.42 -11.22 -20.65
C GLN A 274 30.68 -10.34 -20.72
N THR A 275 30.56 -9.15 -21.26
CA THR A 275 31.69 -8.22 -21.39
C THR A 275 32.27 -7.83 -20.02
N GLN A 276 31.42 -7.69 -19.01
CA GLN A 276 31.85 -7.42 -17.65
C GLN A 276 32.42 -8.65 -16.91
N GLY A 277 32.36 -9.81 -17.53
CA GLY A 277 32.80 -11.06 -16.92
C GLY A 277 31.86 -11.61 -15.85
N LEU A 278 30.65 -11.07 -15.75
CA LEU A 278 29.63 -11.52 -14.80
C LEU A 278 28.87 -12.74 -15.31
N ALA A 279 28.51 -12.75 -16.61
CA ALA A 279 27.87 -13.89 -17.26
C ALA A 279 28.91 -14.77 -17.95
N LYS A 280 28.82 -16.08 -17.73
CA LYS A 280 29.70 -17.09 -18.29
C LYS A 280 28.88 -18.24 -18.88
N GLU A 281 29.42 -18.87 -19.90
CA GLU A 281 28.79 -20.08 -20.42
C GLU A 281 28.90 -21.22 -19.40
N SER A 282 27.78 -21.89 -19.16
CA SER A 282 27.70 -23.10 -18.34
C SER A 282 26.63 -24.01 -18.95
N ASP A 283 27.02 -25.20 -19.36
CA ASP A 283 26.12 -26.18 -20.00
C ASP A 283 25.30 -25.61 -21.19
N GLY A 284 25.93 -24.71 -21.94
CA GLY A 284 25.32 -24.06 -23.12
C GLY A 284 24.46 -22.84 -22.81
N ALA A 285 24.18 -22.55 -21.53
CA ALA A 285 23.44 -21.38 -21.10
C ALA A 285 24.38 -20.25 -20.65
N GLN A 286 23.89 -19.03 -20.58
CA GLN A 286 24.60 -17.91 -19.97
C GLN A 286 24.17 -17.78 -18.50
N VAL A 287 25.12 -17.85 -17.58
CA VAL A 287 24.89 -17.94 -16.15
C VAL A 287 25.72 -16.91 -15.41
N VAL A 288 25.10 -16.22 -14.45
CA VAL A 288 25.78 -15.36 -13.48
C VAL A 288 25.90 -16.13 -12.16
N PHE A 289 27.12 -16.39 -11.71
CA PHE A 289 27.37 -17.05 -10.41
C PHE A 289 27.48 -16.02 -9.31
N LEU A 290 26.63 -16.17 -8.28
CA LEU A 290 26.55 -15.24 -7.16
C LEU A 290 27.14 -15.87 -5.88
N ASP A 291 28.26 -15.32 -5.44
CA ASP A 291 28.93 -15.77 -4.20
C ASP A 291 28.09 -15.51 -2.94
N GLU A 292 27.19 -14.54 -2.99
CA GLU A 292 26.28 -14.14 -1.89
C GLU A 292 25.21 -15.21 -1.61
N TYR A 293 25.01 -16.12 -2.55
CA TYR A 293 24.03 -17.22 -2.43
C TYR A 293 24.74 -18.55 -2.66
N LYS A 294 24.46 -19.52 -1.80
CA LYS A 294 25.06 -20.85 -1.90
C LYS A 294 24.01 -21.88 -2.26
N ASN A 295 24.41 -22.82 -3.12
CA ASN A 295 23.61 -24.01 -3.41
C ASN A 295 23.74 -25.03 -2.26
N LYS A 296 23.09 -26.19 -2.42
CA LYS A 296 23.09 -27.26 -1.41
C LYS A 296 24.50 -27.83 -1.12
N ASP A 297 25.39 -27.72 -2.08
CA ASP A 297 26.77 -28.22 -2.01
C ASP A 297 27.77 -27.16 -1.50
N GLY A 298 27.29 -25.95 -1.19
CA GLY A 298 28.10 -24.85 -0.72
C GLY A 298 28.80 -24.04 -1.79
N ASP A 299 28.54 -24.33 -3.07
CA ASP A 299 29.07 -23.57 -4.21
C ASP A 299 28.23 -22.32 -4.49
N PRO A 300 28.80 -21.29 -5.17
CA PRO A 300 28.06 -20.13 -5.62
C PRO A 300 26.85 -20.52 -6.46
N MET A 301 25.71 -19.88 -6.20
CA MET A 301 24.47 -20.16 -6.93
C MET A 301 24.53 -19.54 -8.32
N GLY A 302 24.24 -20.36 -9.34
CA GLY A 302 24.15 -19.92 -10.74
C GLY A 302 22.75 -19.42 -11.08
N VAL A 303 22.69 -18.21 -11.62
CA VAL A 303 21.44 -17.59 -12.11
C VAL A 303 21.48 -17.55 -13.63
N ILE A 304 20.59 -18.28 -14.29
CA ILE A 304 20.53 -18.32 -15.74
C ILE A 304 19.92 -17.01 -16.24
N VAL A 305 20.62 -16.33 -17.15
CA VAL A 305 20.14 -15.10 -17.81
C VAL A 305 19.79 -15.31 -19.27
N GLN A 306 20.30 -16.42 -19.89
CA GLN A 306 19.88 -16.84 -21.21
C GLN A 306 19.98 -18.37 -21.29
N LYS A 307 18.90 -18.99 -21.73
CA LYS A 307 18.84 -20.45 -21.92
C LYS A 307 19.68 -20.93 -23.11
N ARG A 308 19.93 -22.23 -23.12
CA ARG A 308 20.67 -22.92 -24.22
C ARG A 308 20.04 -22.67 -25.59
N ASP A 309 18.73 -22.60 -25.66
CA ASP A 309 17.96 -22.34 -26.89
C ASP A 309 17.94 -20.88 -27.34
N GLY A 310 18.61 -19.99 -26.57
CA GLY A 310 18.66 -18.54 -26.80
C GLY A 310 17.51 -17.77 -26.16
N GLY A 311 16.58 -18.45 -25.52
CA GLY A 311 15.45 -17.82 -24.82
C GLY A 311 15.88 -17.13 -23.55
N PHE A 312 15.16 -16.07 -23.20
CA PHE A 312 15.39 -15.32 -21.96
C PHE A 312 14.45 -15.78 -20.85
N LEU A 313 14.80 -15.43 -19.63
CA LEU A 313 14.06 -15.78 -18.41
C LEU A 313 13.49 -14.54 -17.74
N TYR A 314 12.59 -14.74 -16.78
CA TYR A 314 12.06 -13.66 -15.95
C TYR A 314 13.15 -12.85 -15.26
N THR A 315 14.26 -13.50 -14.86
CA THR A 315 15.41 -12.82 -14.25
C THR A 315 15.98 -11.75 -15.19
N THR A 316 16.15 -12.06 -16.47
CA THR A 316 16.67 -11.10 -17.43
C THR A 316 15.73 -9.93 -17.64
N THR A 317 14.43 -10.20 -17.71
CA THR A 317 13.40 -9.17 -17.78
C THR A 317 13.40 -8.29 -16.53
N ASP A 318 13.55 -8.87 -15.34
CA ASP A 318 13.60 -8.10 -14.09
C ASP A 318 14.85 -7.24 -13.98
N ILE A 319 15.98 -7.71 -14.50
CA ILE A 319 17.21 -6.91 -14.61
C ILE A 319 16.98 -5.70 -15.54
N ALA A 320 16.40 -5.95 -16.71
CA ALA A 320 16.06 -4.88 -17.67
C ALA A 320 15.08 -3.87 -17.07
N CYS A 321 14.08 -4.37 -16.36
CA CYS A 321 13.07 -3.60 -15.69
C CYS A 321 13.68 -2.63 -14.66
N ALA A 322 14.54 -3.13 -13.77
CA ALA A 322 15.21 -2.30 -12.76
C ALA A 322 16.11 -1.24 -13.42
N LYS A 323 16.87 -1.64 -14.43
CA LYS A 323 17.72 -0.72 -15.22
C LYS A 323 16.90 0.41 -15.84
N TYR A 324 15.79 0.10 -16.49
CA TYR A 324 14.88 1.05 -17.13
C TYR A 324 14.28 2.04 -16.11
N ARG A 325 13.84 1.54 -14.98
CA ARG A 325 13.20 2.36 -13.93
C ARG A 325 14.14 3.40 -13.35
N PHE A 326 15.43 3.09 -13.28
CA PHE A 326 16.44 4.06 -12.90
C PHE A 326 16.86 4.95 -14.07
N GLU A 327 17.34 4.38 -15.17
CA GLU A 327 17.94 5.14 -16.27
C GLU A 327 16.94 6.00 -17.03
N GLU A 328 15.75 5.47 -17.32
CA GLU A 328 14.74 6.16 -18.15
C GLU A 328 13.69 6.89 -17.27
N LEU A 329 13.26 6.30 -16.17
CA LEU A 329 12.23 6.90 -15.32
C LEU A 329 12.82 7.78 -14.22
N GLY A 330 14.11 7.68 -13.94
CA GLY A 330 14.78 8.50 -12.93
C GLY A 330 14.38 8.19 -11.49
N ALA A 331 14.06 6.94 -11.19
CA ALA A 331 13.58 6.54 -9.87
C ALA A 331 14.62 6.77 -8.78
N ASP A 332 14.18 7.34 -7.66
CA ASP A 332 14.90 7.38 -6.39
C ASP A 332 14.57 6.17 -5.53
N ARG A 333 13.33 5.68 -5.61
CA ARG A 333 12.85 4.44 -4.97
C ARG A 333 12.05 3.63 -5.98
N VAL A 334 12.20 2.32 -5.92
CA VAL A 334 11.38 1.38 -6.68
C VAL A 334 10.74 0.40 -5.70
N LEU A 335 9.42 0.39 -5.63
CA LEU A 335 8.64 -0.45 -4.73
C LEU A 335 8.01 -1.60 -5.52
N TYR A 336 8.27 -2.83 -5.10
CA TYR A 336 7.72 -4.04 -5.73
C TYR A 336 6.74 -4.70 -4.77
N PHE A 337 5.45 -4.63 -5.06
CA PHE A 337 4.40 -5.29 -4.29
C PHE A 337 4.15 -6.67 -4.88
N ILE A 338 4.98 -7.61 -4.51
CA ILE A 338 5.05 -8.96 -5.06
C ILE A 338 4.98 -9.98 -3.92
N ASP A 339 4.39 -11.14 -4.21
CA ASP A 339 4.27 -12.26 -3.28
C ASP A 339 5.62 -12.63 -2.63
N SER A 340 5.59 -12.95 -1.34
CA SER A 340 6.78 -13.30 -0.57
C SER A 340 7.58 -14.48 -1.15
N ARG A 341 6.92 -15.38 -1.87
CA ARG A 341 7.58 -16.54 -2.53
C ARG A 341 8.58 -16.12 -3.62
N GLN A 342 8.47 -14.90 -4.14
CA GLN A 342 9.38 -14.37 -5.15
C GLN A 342 10.60 -13.64 -4.57
N HIS A 343 10.74 -13.63 -3.24
CA HIS A 343 11.77 -12.84 -2.56
C HIS A 343 13.19 -13.19 -3.02
N GLN A 344 13.54 -14.48 -3.03
CA GLN A 344 14.88 -14.91 -3.42
C GLN A 344 15.18 -14.54 -4.87
N HIS A 345 14.23 -14.73 -5.77
CA HIS A 345 14.36 -14.37 -7.17
C HIS A 345 14.68 -12.88 -7.35
N LEU A 346 13.95 -12.01 -6.68
CA LEU A 346 14.19 -10.55 -6.72
C LEU A 346 15.55 -10.19 -6.16
N MET A 347 15.93 -10.77 -5.01
CA MET A 347 17.23 -10.49 -4.39
C MET A 347 18.38 -10.88 -5.31
N GLN A 348 18.28 -11.99 -6.00
CA GLN A 348 19.29 -12.43 -6.98
C GLN A 348 19.34 -11.49 -8.19
N ALA A 349 18.21 -11.12 -8.76
CA ALA A 349 18.15 -10.18 -9.88
C ALA A 349 18.75 -8.81 -9.50
N TRP A 350 18.41 -8.30 -8.34
CA TRP A 350 18.94 -7.01 -7.87
C TRP A 350 20.43 -7.06 -7.53
N THR A 351 20.91 -8.19 -7.01
CA THR A 351 22.35 -8.39 -6.82
C THR A 351 23.11 -8.27 -8.13
N ILE A 352 22.58 -8.87 -9.20
CA ILE A 352 23.16 -8.75 -10.56
C ILE A 352 23.10 -7.29 -11.03
N VAL A 353 21.97 -6.63 -10.85
CA VAL A 353 21.76 -5.22 -11.22
C VAL A 353 22.79 -4.32 -10.55
N ARG A 354 23.07 -4.53 -9.25
CA ARG A 354 24.06 -3.77 -8.48
C ARG A 354 25.48 -4.04 -8.98
N LYS A 355 25.83 -5.31 -9.15
CA LYS A 355 27.17 -5.71 -9.63
C LYS A 355 27.46 -5.19 -11.02
N ALA A 356 26.46 -5.18 -11.90
CA ALA A 356 26.58 -4.66 -13.27
C ALA A 356 26.64 -3.13 -13.32
N GLY A 357 26.35 -2.44 -12.23
CA GLY A 357 26.34 -0.99 -12.19
C GLY A 357 25.12 -0.34 -12.85
N TYR A 358 24.04 -1.12 -13.06
CA TYR A 358 22.83 -0.61 -13.72
C TYR A 358 22.01 0.32 -12.82
N VAL A 359 22.03 0.09 -11.53
CA VAL A 359 21.34 0.91 -10.55
C VAL A 359 22.28 1.18 -9.38
N PRO A 360 22.57 2.46 -9.05
CA PRO A 360 23.47 2.80 -7.96
C PRO A 360 22.86 2.50 -6.59
N GLU A 361 23.70 2.32 -5.57
CA GLU A 361 23.28 2.06 -4.19
C GLU A 361 22.39 3.18 -3.61
N SER A 362 22.51 4.40 -4.12
CA SER A 362 21.69 5.53 -3.70
C SER A 362 20.20 5.38 -4.06
N VAL A 363 19.88 4.51 -5.02
CA VAL A 363 18.50 4.19 -5.41
C VAL A 363 18.02 2.99 -4.60
N SER A 364 16.90 3.15 -3.91
CA SER A 364 16.30 2.08 -3.10
C SER A 364 15.49 1.12 -3.99
N LEU A 365 15.81 -0.16 -3.91
CA LEU A 365 15.02 -1.24 -4.51
C LEU A 365 14.38 -2.02 -3.35
N GLU A 366 13.05 -2.03 -3.28
CA GLU A 366 12.32 -2.51 -2.11
C GLU A 366 11.31 -3.58 -2.49
N HIS A 367 11.40 -4.73 -1.85
CA HIS A 367 10.40 -5.78 -1.97
C HIS A 367 9.41 -5.66 -0.81
N HIS A 368 8.23 -5.15 -1.13
CA HIS A 368 7.10 -5.07 -0.21
C HIS A 368 6.28 -6.36 -0.31
N ALA A 369 6.84 -7.44 0.26
CA ALA A 369 6.26 -8.77 0.23
C ALA A 369 4.95 -8.83 1.02
N PHE A 370 4.05 -9.70 0.60
CA PHE A 370 2.79 -9.94 1.31
C PHE A 370 2.50 -11.44 1.46
N GLY A 371 1.76 -11.77 2.51
CA GLY A 371 1.30 -13.11 2.79
C GLY A 371 0.05 -13.49 1.97
N MET A 372 -0.57 -14.60 2.35
CA MET A 372 -1.69 -15.18 1.63
C MET A 372 -3.03 -14.89 2.27
N MET A 373 -4.08 -14.84 1.45
CA MET A 373 -5.46 -14.91 1.89
C MET A 373 -5.85 -16.37 2.09
N LEU A 374 -6.31 -16.73 3.30
CA LEU A 374 -6.68 -18.08 3.69
C LEU A 374 -8.20 -18.21 3.84
N GLY A 375 -8.71 -19.39 3.59
CA GLY A 375 -10.08 -19.76 3.98
C GLY A 375 -10.16 -20.11 5.46
N LYS A 376 -11.37 -20.37 5.95
CA LYS A 376 -11.62 -20.76 7.35
C LYS A 376 -10.91 -22.06 7.75
N ASP A 377 -10.55 -22.89 6.78
CA ASP A 377 -9.79 -24.14 6.97
C ASP A 377 -8.27 -23.91 7.12
N GLY A 378 -7.81 -22.64 7.09
CA GLY A 378 -6.40 -22.29 7.16
C GLY A 378 -5.58 -22.59 5.90
N LYS A 379 -6.25 -22.95 4.81
CA LYS A 379 -5.63 -23.19 3.50
C LYS A 379 -5.89 -22.00 2.57
N PRO A 380 -5.11 -21.86 1.45
CA PRO A 380 -5.37 -20.80 0.48
C PRO A 380 -6.85 -20.75 0.08
N PHE A 381 -7.40 -19.54 0.01
CA PHE A 381 -8.80 -19.30 -0.29
C PHE A 381 -9.15 -19.83 -1.69
N LYS A 382 -10.10 -20.79 -1.76
CA LYS A 382 -10.50 -21.49 -2.99
C LYS A 382 -12.01 -21.59 -3.09
N THR A 383 -12.49 -21.85 -4.32
CA THR A 383 -13.90 -22.22 -4.56
C THR A 383 -14.19 -23.59 -3.93
N ARG A 384 -15.48 -23.92 -3.78
CA ARG A 384 -15.92 -25.24 -3.30
C ARG A 384 -15.39 -26.39 -4.17
N ALA A 385 -15.19 -26.13 -5.46
CA ALA A 385 -14.62 -27.10 -6.41
C ALA A 385 -13.08 -27.19 -6.37
N GLY A 386 -12.43 -26.41 -5.49
CA GLY A 386 -10.98 -26.41 -5.31
C GLY A 386 -10.20 -25.50 -6.27
N GLY A 387 -10.88 -24.73 -7.12
CA GLY A 387 -10.25 -23.77 -8.03
C GLY A 387 -9.96 -22.42 -7.38
N THR A 388 -9.22 -21.56 -8.10
CA THR A 388 -8.96 -20.19 -7.68
C THR A 388 -10.25 -19.36 -7.76
N VAL A 389 -10.52 -18.54 -6.74
CA VAL A 389 -11.68 -17.65 -6.72
C VAL A 389 -11.41 -16.44 -7.64
N ARG A 390 -12.29 -16.19 -8.60
CA ARG A 390 -12.19 -15.00 -9.46
C ARG A 390 -12.48 -13.75 -8.63
N LEU A 391 -11.71 -12.71 -8.85
CA LEU A 391 -11.87 -11.44 -8.12
C LEU A 391 -13.27 -10.86 -8.33
N ALA A 392 -13.77 -10.86 -9.57
CA ALA A 392 -15.12 -10.37 -9.87
C ALA A 392 -16.21 -11.10 -9.06
N ASP A 393 -16.10 -12.42 -8.89
CA ASP A 393 -17.06 -13.21 -8.10
C ASP A 393 -17.02 -12.85 -6.62
N LEU A 394 -15.81 -12.61 -6.08
CA LEU A 394 -15.65 -12.13 -4.71
C LEU A 394 -16.36 -10.78 -4.51
N LEU A 395 -16.16 -9.85 -5.44
CA LEU A 395 -16.76 -8.52 -5.38
C LEU A 395 -18.29 -8.60 -5.52
N ASP A 396 -18.81 -9.45 -6.38
CA ASP A 396 -20.25 -9.68 -6.54
C ASP A 396 -20.88 -10.21 -5.25
N GLU A 397 -20.26 -11.18 -4.60
CA GLU A 397 -20.71 -11.70 -3.31
C GLU A 397 -20.67 -10.64 -2.21
N ALA A 398 -19.65 -9.80 -2.20
CA ALA A 398 -19.55 -8.69 -1.26
C ALA A 398 -20.73 -7.71 -1.43
N GLU A 399 -21.10 -7.40 -2.66
CA GLU A 399 -22.24 -6.53 -2.96
C GLU A 399 -23.57 -7.14 -2.51
N VAL A 400 -23.78 -8.43 -2.75
CA VAL A 400 -24.99 -9.14 -2.31
C VAL A 400 -25.14 -9.07 -0.79
N ARG A 401 -24.08 -9.38 -0.06
CA ARG A 401 -24.06 -9.36 1.40
C ARG A 401 -24.25 -7.96 2.00
N ALA A 402 -23.59 -6.97 1.41
CA ALA A 402 -23.73 -5.58 1.83
C ALA A 402 -25.15 -5.05 1.56
N THR A 403 -25.75 -5.42 0.44
CA THR A 403 -27.13 -5.07 0.11
C THR A 403 -28.10 -5.61 1.16
N GLN A 404 -27.96 -6.87 1.55
CA GLN A 404 -28.78 -7.50 2.60
C GLN A 404 -28.61 -6.77 3.95
N LEU A 405 -27.38 -6.40 4.28
CA LEU A 405 -27.07 -5.68 5.52
C LEU A 405 -27.73 -4.28 5.55
N ILE A 406 -27.59 -3.50 4.49
CA ILE A 406 -28.18 -2.16 4.38
C ILE A 406 -29.69 -2.24 4.39
N GLU A 407 -30.29 -3.18 3.67
CA GLU A 407 -31.74 -3.43 3.69
C GLU A 407 -32.27 -3.71 5.10
N SER A 408 -31.53 -4.50 5.89
CA SER A 408 -31.94 -4.83 7.27
C SER A 408 -31.79 -3.63 8.22
N LYS A 409 -30.79 -2.77 8.00
CA LYS A 409 -30.51 -1.65 8.91
C LYS A 409 -31.31 -0.37 8.57
N ASN A 410 -31.52 -0.10 7.29
CA ASN A 410 -32.17 1.11 6.82
C ASN A 410 -33.17 0.81 5.70
N PRO A 411 -34.28 0.10 6.01
CA PRO A 411 -35.27 -0.24 4.99
C PRO A 411 -35.99 0.95 4.36
N GLU A 412 -35.96 2.11 5.03
CA GLU A 412 -36.63 3.33 4.61
C GLU A 412 -35.91 4.10 3.50
N LEU A 413 -34.65 3.79 3.21
CA LEU A 413 -33.87 4.46 2.17
C LEU A 413 -34.44 4.15 0.77
N ALA A 414 -34.31 5.11 -0.15
CA ALA A 414 -34.63 4.91 -1.55
C ALA A 414 -33.74 3.79 -2.17
N GLU A 415 -34.27 3.02 -3.11
CA GLU A 415 -33.55 1.89 -3.70
C GLU A 415 -32.21 2.28 -4.33
N ASP A 416 -32.14 3.41 -5.03
CA ASP A 416 -30.89 3.90 -5.63
C ASP A 416 -29.86 4.26 -4.57
N GLU A 417 -30.30 4.86 -3.47
CA GLU A 417 -29.43 5.22 -2.33
C GLU A 417 -28.91 3.97 -1.62
N LYS A 418 -29.78 2.97 -1.37
CA LYS A 418 -29.39 1.67 -0.81
C LYS A 418 -28.31 1.00 -1.65
N LYS A 419 -28.49 1.00 -2.97
CA LYS A 419 -27.53 0.39 -3.89
C LYS A 419 -26.17 1.08 -3.84
N THR A 420 -26.15 2.40 -3.84
CA THR A 420 -24.90 3.18 -3.73
C THR A 420 -24.19 2.93 -2.42
N ILE A 421 -24.92 2.96 -1.30
CA ILE A 421 -24.36 2.68 0.02
C ILE A 421 -23.83 1.25 0.10
N ALA A 422 -24.61 0.26 -0.35
CA ALA A 422 -24.24 -1.14 -0.33
C ALA A 422 -22.97 -1.40 -1.14
N ASN A 423 -22.84 -0.81 -2.31
CA ASN A 423 -21.65 -0.95 -3.14
C ASN A 423 -20.41 -0.32 -2.46
N THR A 424 -20.53 0.87 -1.92
CA THR A 424 -19.45 1.56 -1.20
C THR A 424 -19.01 0.75 0.03
N VAL A 425 -19.95 0.26 0.82
CA VAL A 425 -19.65 -0.60 1.98
C VAL A 425 -19.00 -1.92 1.56
N ALA A 426 -19.51 -2.57 0.51
CA ALA A 426 -18.97 -3.83 0.02
C ALA A 426 -17.50 -3.73 -0.38
N MET A 427 -17.17 -2.76 -1.22
CA MET A 427 -15.80 -2.57 -1.70
C MET A 427 -14.87 -2.13 -0.57
N ALA A 428 -15.34 -1.26 0.30
CA ALA A 428 -14.58 -0.87 1.50
C ALA A 428 -14.31 -2.07 2.42
N ALA A 429 -15.28 -2.93 2.64
CA ALA A 429 -15.14 -4.10 3.50
C ALA A 429 -14.07 -5.07 2.98
N VAL A 430 -14.07 -5.37 1.69
CA VAL A 430 -13.07 -6.23 1.06
C VAL A 430 -11.67 -5.62 1.20
N LYS A 431 -11.52 -4.35 0.90
CA LYS A 431 -10.22 -3.67 0.98
C LYS A 431 -9.70 -3.57 2.42
N TYR A 432 -10.53 -3.12 3.33
CA TYR A 432 -10.13 -2.86 4.71
C TYR A 432 -9.77 -4.15 5.46
N ALA A 433 -10.47 -5.23 5.21
CA ALA A 433 -10.17 -6.53 5.81
C ALA A 433 -8.73 -6.97 5.51
N ASP A 434 -8.26 -6.70 4.30
CA ASP A 434 -6.90 -6.97 3.86
C ASP A 434 -5.92 -5.92 4.41
N LEU A 435 -6.20 -4.63 4.14
CA LEU A 435 -5.30 -3.50 4.47
C LEU A 435 -5.08 -3.33 5.97
N SER A 436 -6.03 -3.76 6.80
CA SER A 436 -5.92 -3.70 8.27
C SER A 436 -4.98 -4.75 8.87
N LYS A 437 -4.53 -5.70 8.07
CA LYS A 437 -3.59 -6.74 8.50
C LYS A 437 -2.16 -6.33 8.18
N HIS A 438 -1.23 -6.78 9.02
CA HIS A 438 0.18 -6.62 8.68
C HIS A 438 0.46 -7.29 7.33
N ARG A 439 1.07 -6.57 6.41
CA ARG A 439 1.26 -7.00 5.02
C ARG A 439 1.89 -8.39 4.88
N THR A 440 2.88 -8.71 5.71
CA THR A 440 3.60 -9.97 5.64
C THR A 440 2.87 -11.16 6.29
N THR A 441 1.75 -10.91 6.95
CA THR A 441 0.98 -11.94 7.65
C THR A 441 -0.08 -12.52 6.72
N ASP A 442 -0.25 -13.84 6.75
CA ASP A 442 -1.42 -14.49 6.17
C ASP A 442 -2.66 -14.12 7.00
N TYR A 443 -3.81 -14.00 6.38
CA TYR A 443 -5.04 -13.73 7.10
C TYR A 443 -6.20 -14.60 6.61
N VAL A 444 -7.13 -14.89 7.52
CA VAL A 444 -8.33 -15.66 7.21
C VAL A 444 -9.42 -14.70 6.72
N PHE A 445 -9.93 -14.98 5.52
CA PHE A 445 -11.05 -14.25 4.94
C PHE A 445 -12.36 -14.66 5.61
N ASP A 446 -13.07 -13.71 6.21
CA ASP A 446 -14.31 -13.94 6.96
C ASP A 446 -15.35 -12.85 6.67
N TRP A 447 -16.43 -13.21 5.99
CA TRP A 447 -17.50 -12.29 5.62
C TRP A 447 -18.17 -11.61 6.82
N GLU A 448 -18.42 -12.34 7.89
CA GLU A 448 -19.11 -11.80 9.06
C GLU A 448 -18.29 -10.71 9.73
N ASN A 449 -17.00 -10.95 9.92
CA ASN A 449 -16.09 -9.98 10.52
C ASN A 449 -15.92 -8.74 9.64
N MET A 450 -15.82 -8.92 8.33
CA MET A 450 -15.58 -7.83 7.37
C MET A 450 -16.72 -6.82 7.31
N LEU A 451 -17.96 -7.29 7.44
CA LEU A 451 -19.18 -6.50 7.33
C LEU A 451 -19.75 -6.09 8.69
N ALA A 452 -19.08 -6.40 9.79
CA ALA A 452 -19.51 -6.01 11.13
C ALA A 452 -19.42 -4.49 11.30
N PHE A 453 -20.39 -3.90 12.01
CA PHE A 453 -20.40 -2.47 12.37
C PHE A 453 -19.65 -2.18 13.66
N GLU A 454 -19.00 -3.17 14.23
CA GLU A 454 -18.20 -3.07 15.44
C GLU A 454 -16.79 -3.61 15.19
N GLY A 455 -15.82 -3.10 15.93
CA GLY A 455 -14.43 -3.48 15.80
C GLY A 455 -13.71 -2.76 14.67
N ASN A 456 -12.54 -3.25 14.33
CA ASN A 456 -11.68 -2.63 13.30
C ASN A 456 -12.10 -3.08 11.90
N THR A 457 -13.20 -2.53 11.40
CA THR A 457 -13.83 -2.87 10.12
C THR A 457 -14.12 -1.62 9.30
N ALA A 458 -14.30 -1.80 7.98
CA ALA A 458 -14.68 -0.68 7.10
C ALA A 458 -16.05 -0.09 7.46
N PRO A 459 -17.12 -0.89 7.66
CA PRO A 459 -18.41 -0.31 8.05
C PRO A 459 -18.33 0.51 9.35
N TYR A 460 -17.57 0.05 10.34
CA TYR A 460 -17.34 0.82 11.56
C TYR A 460 -16.68 2.18 11.28
N MET A 461 -15.64 2.19 10.45
CA MET A 461 -14.92 3.43 10.12
C MET A 461 -15.76 4.39 9.28
N GLN A 462 -16.50 3.86 8.31
CA GLN A 462 -17.43 4.67 7.50
C GLN A 462 -18.54 5.26 8.36
N TYR A 463 -19.09 4.46 9.27
CA TYR A 463 -20.11 4.92 10.22
C TYR A 463 -19.54 5.98 11.19
N ALA A 464 -18.30 5.81 11.65
CA ALA A 464 -17.64 6.81 12.50
C ALA A 464 -17.61 8.21 11.82
N TYR A 465 -17.25 8.25 10.55
CA TYR A 465 -17.31 9.50 9.76
C TYR A 465 -18.75 10.01 9.62
N THR A 466 -19.68 9.16 9.20
CA THR A 466 -21.09 9.52 9.00
C THR A 466 -21.72 10.09 10.26
N ARG A 467 -21.42 9.50 11.41
CA ARG A 467 -21.90 9.97 12.72
C ARG A 467 -21.42 11.38 13.03
N VAL A 468 -20.15 11.70 12.77
CA VAL A 468 -19.62 13.05 12.97
C VAL A 468 -20.25 14.03 11.98
N ALA A 469 -20.31 13.67 10.71
CA ALA A 469 -20.94 14.49 9.66
C ALA A 469 -22.40 14.81 10.00
N SER A 470 -23.15 13.88 10.60
CA SER A 470 -24.55 14.04 10.96
C SER A 470 -24.75 15.10 12.08
N ILE A 471 -23.76 15.33 12.94
CA ILE A 471 -23.81 16.39 13.96
C ILE A 471 -23.98 17.74 13.27
N PHE A 472 -23.19 18.00 12.24
CA PHE A 472 -23.22 19.24 11.47
C PHE A 472 -24.49 19.37 10.62
N ALA A 473 -24.93 18.29 10.01
CA ALA A 473 -26.17 18.27 9.21
C ALA A 473 -27.40 18.59 10.06
N LYS A 474 -27.52 17.97 11.24
CA LYS A 474 -28.64 18.21 12.17
C LYS A 474 -28.66 19.64 12.72
N ALA A 475 -27.51 20.24 12.94
CA ALA A 475 -27.38 21.60 13.43
C ALA A 475 -27.40 22.65 12.32
N SER A 476 -27.43 22.25 11.05
CA SER A 476 -27.30 23.13 9.89
C SER A 476 -26.07 24.02 9.95
N ILE A 477 -24.93 23.45 10.42
CA ILE A 477 -23.65 24.13 10.53
C ILE A 477 -22.67 23.53 9.51
N SER A 478 -21.95 24.41 8.78
CA SER A 478 -20.87 23.98 7.90
C SER A 478 -19.57 23.76 8.68
N MET A 479 -18.86 22.68 8.38
CA MET A 479 -17.53 22.43 8.96
C MET A 479 -16.49 23.52 8.59
N ASP A 480 -16.72 24.26 7.52
CA ASP A 480 -15.80 25.29 7.02
C ASP A 480 -16.11 26.70 7.54
N SER A 481 -17.19 26.88 8.30
CA SER A 481 -17.63 28.18 8.81
C SER A 481 -17.53 28.32 10.34
N LEU A 482 -16.68 27.51 10.97
CA LEU A 482 -16.51 27.51 12.42
C LEU A 482 -15.62 28.68 12.87
N GLU A 483 -16.00 29.32 13.95
CA GLU A 483 -15.31 30.49 14.50
C GLU A 483 -14.67 30.19 15.87
N GLY A 484 -13.80 31.12 16.31
CA GLY A 484 -13.11 31.02 17.59
C GLY A 484 -11.88 30.13 17.55
N GLU A 485 -11.34 29.84 18.69
CA GLU A 485 -10.13 29.01 18.87
C GLU A 485 -10.45 27.72 19.60
N ILE A 486 -9.70 26.67 19.32
CA ILE A 486 -9.75 25.44 20.09
C ILE A 486 -9.16 25.72 21.48
N LYS A 487 -9.91 25.34 22.53
CA LYS A 487 -9.50 25.45 23.93
C LYS A 487 -9.69 24.10 24.59
N ILE A 488 -8.68 23.64 25.31
CA ILE A 488 -8.75 22.40 26.07
C ILE A 488 -9.29 22.70 27.47
N THR A 489 -10.46 22.14 27.79
CA THR A 489 -11.09 22.26 29.10
C THR A 489 -11.27 20.91 29.79
N GLU A 490 -11.17 19.81 29.05
CA GLU A 490 -11.40 18.46 29.55
C GLU A 490 -10.30 17.49 29.06
N GLU A 491 -10.01 16.48 29.87
CA GLU A 491 -9.01 15.46 29.53
C GLU A 491 -9.32 14.71 28.21
N LYS A 492 -10.60 14.47 27.93
CA LYS A 492 -11.02 13.78 26.69
C LYS A 492 -10.79 14.64 25.45
N GLU A 493 -10.88 15.95 25.57
CA GLU A 493 -10.52 16.89 24.49
C GLU A 493 -9.02 16.82 24.22
N LYS A 494 -8.20 16.85 25.27
CA LYS A 494 -6.74 16.74 25.14
C LYS A 494 -6.31 15.44 24.49
N ALA A 495 -6.87 14.31 24.91
CA ALA A 495 -6.57 13.00 24.37
C ALA A 495 -6.92 12.91 22.86
N LEU A 496 -8.07 13.46 22.48
CA LEU A 496 -8.48 13.51 21.07
C LEU A 496 -7.52 14.35 20.23
N ILE A 497 -7.15 15.53 20.71
CA ILE A 497 -6.22 16.42 19.98
C ILE A 497 -4.86 15.75 19.81
N ALA A 498 -4.32 15.16 20.87
CA ALA A 498 -3.04 14.46 20.81
C ALA A 498 -3.06 13.36 19.73
N LYS A 499 -4.16 12.63 19.63
CA LYS A 499 -4.33 11.59 18.58
C LYS A 499 -4.48 12.19 17.19
N LEU A 500 -5.27 13.24 17.03
CA LEU A 500 -5.45 13.95 15.76
C LEU A 500 -4.10 14.44 15.20
N LEU A 501 -3.23 14.96 16.06
CA LEU A 501 -1.92 15.50 15.67
C LEU A 501 -0.88 14.41 15.35
N GLN A 502 -1.20 13.14 15.53
CA GLN A 502 -0.36 12.01 15.11
C GLN A 502 -0.63 11.55 13.67
N PHE A 503 -1.52 12.22 12.95
CA PHE A 503 -1.88 11.84 11.58
C PHE A 503 -0.68 11.82 10.64
N GLU A 504 0.17 12.86 10.65
CA GLU A 504 1.37 12.91 9.81
C GLU A 504 2.33 11.77 10.12
N GLU A 505 2.49 11.39 11.38
CA GLU A 505 3.33 10.25 11.78
C GLU A 505 2.84 8.95 11.14
N ALA A 506 1.52 8.72 11.14
CA ALA A 506 0.92 7.56 10.49
C ALA A 506 1.14 7.60 8.97
N VAL A 507 0.92 8.75 8.33
CA VAL A 507 1.14 8.93 6.88
C VAL A 507 2.59 8.62 6.51
N GLN A 508 3.55 9.19 7.24
CA GLN A 508 4.97 8.98 6.97
C GLN A 508 5.42 7.55 7.21
N SER A 509 4.87 6.88 8.22
CA SER A 509 5.17 5.47 8.49
C SER A 509 4.66 4.54 7.39
N VAL A 510 3.45 4.78 6.89
CA VAL A 510 2.91 4.04 5.72
C VAL A 510 3.81 4.24 4.51
N ALA A 511 4.20 5.47 4.22
CA ALA A 511 5.05 5.81 3.08
C ALA A 511 6.44 5.16 3.15
N ARG A 512 7.04 5.14 4.33
CA ARG A 512 8.37 4.58 4.56
C ARG A 512 8.37 3.05 4.51
N GLU A 513 7.41 2.42 5.20
CA GLU A 513 7.38 0.98 5.42
C GLU A 513 6.52 0.20 4.42
N GLY A 514 5.68 0.90 3.64
CA GLY A 514 4.75 0.25 2.73
C GLY A 514 3.71 -0.60 3.47
N GLN A 515 3.23 -0.12 4.62
CA GLN A 515 2.37 -0.85 5.56
C GLN A 515 1.04 -0.11 5.80
N PRO A 516 0.03 -0.29 4.94
CA PRO A 516 -1.26 0.39 5.09
C PRO A 516 -1.97 0.13 6.42
N HIS A 517 -1.71 -1.01 7.08
CA HIS A 517 -2.33 -1.33 8.37
C HIS A 517 -2.03 -0.29 9.45
N ILE A 518 -0.92 0.44 9.34
CA ILE A 518 -0.58 1.53 10.26
C ILE A 518 -1.64 2.62 10.21
N MET A 519 -2.12 2.97 9.01
CA MET A 519 -3.22 3.93 8.86
C MET A 519 -4.54 3.36 9.41
N CYS A 520 -4.84 2.10 9.14
CA CYS A 520 -6.04 1.45 9.67
C CYS A 520 -6.06 1.47 11.21
N SER A 521 -4.95 1.12 11.85
CA SER A 521 -4.81 1.15 13.31
C SER A 521 -4.96 2.57 13.85
N TYR A 522 -4.35 3.54 13.19
CA TYR A 522 -4.47 4.96 13.55
C TYR A 522 -5.93 5.43 13.52
N LEU A 523 -6.64 5.16 12.43
CA LEU A 523 -8.03 5.56 12.26
C LEU A 523 -8.96 4.89 13.28
N PHE A 524 -8.72 3.63 13.57
CA PHE A 524 -9.51 2.90 14.58
C PHE A 524 -9.32 3.50 15.97
N GLU A 525 -8.09 3.80 16.35
CA GLU A 525 -7.79 4.46 17.63
C GLU A 525 -8.38 5.88 17.69
N LEU A 526 -8.30 6.64 16.60
CA LEU A 526 -8.87 7.98 16.48
C LEU A 526 -10.40 7.95 16.67
N ALA A 527 -11.08 7.00 16.01
CA ALA A 527 -12.52 6.81 16.16
C ALA A 527 -12.90 6.50 17.62
N GLY A 528 -12.10 5.68 18.30
CA GLY A 528 -12.28 5.37 19.72
C GLY A 528 -12.11 6.60 20.61
N GLN A 529 -11.10 7.42 20.36
CA GLN A 529 -10.88 8.68 21.07
C GLN A 529 -12.02 9.67 20.85
N PHE A 530 -12.53 9.76 19.63
CA PHE A 530 -13.69 10.60 19.34
C PHE A 530 -14.94 10.11 20.08
N SER A 531 -15.20 8.82 20.13
CA SER A 531 -16.34 8.27 20.87
C SER A 531 -16.27 8.62 22.34
N SER A 532 -15.12 8.48 22.97
CA SER A 532 -14.90 8.87 24.38
C SER A 532 -15.11 10.37 24.60
N PHE A 533 -14.61 11.18 23.70
CA PHE A 533 -14.82 12.62 23.70
C PHE A 533 -16.30 12.99 23.56
N TYR A 534 -16.99 12.40 22.61
CA TYR A 534 -18.40 12.68 22.34
C TYR A 534 -19.31 12.36 23.52
N GLU A 535 -19.03 11.26 24.22
CA GLU A 535 -19.79 10.85 25.41
C GLU A 535 -19.53 11.78 26.60
N ALA A 536 -18.29 12.21 26.79
CA ALA A 536 -17.90 13.01 27.98
C ALA A 536 -18.09 14.51 27.80
N CYS A 537 -18.07 15.02 26.58
CA CYS A 537 -18.03 16.45 26.27
C CYS A 537 -19.21 16.84 25.37
N PRO A 538 -20.33 17.32 25.93
CA PRO A 538 -21.47 17.76 25.13
C PRO A 538 -21.06 18.82 24.11
N ILE A 539 -21.52 18.70 22.86
CA ILE A 539 -21.18 19.64 21.77
C ILE A 539 -22.29 20.65 21.55
N LEU A 540 -23.44 20.23 21.03
CA LEU A 540 -24.53 21.12 20.63
C LEU A 540 -25.29 21.69 21.80
N VAL A 541 -25.29 21.02 22.95
CA VAL A 541 -25.97 21.43 24.17
C VAL A 541 -25.04 22.11 25.17
N ALA A 542 -23.78 22.37 24.79
CA ALA A 542 -22.85 23.11 25.65
C ALA A 542 -23.39 24.53 25.90
N GLU A 543 -23.42 24.96 27.17
CA GLU A 543 -23.97 26.26 27.57
C GLU A 543 -23.07 27.43 27.15
N ASP A 544 -21.75 27.23 27.20
CA ASP A 544 -20.76 28.22 26.77
C ASP A 544 -20.52 28.14 25.28
N GLU A 545 -20.79 29.21 24.56
CA GLU A 545 -20.62 29.26 23.11
C GLU A 545 -19.16 29.05 22.67
N THR A 546 -18.18 29.52 23.44
CA THR A 546 -16.76 29.31 23.11
C THR A 546 -16.37 27.83 23.22
N VAL A 547 -16.89 27.14 24.21
CA VAL A 547 -16.70 25.69 24.39
C VAL A 547 -17.38 24.92 23.27
N LYS A 548 -18.60 25.31 22.89
CA LYS A 548 -19.34 24.70 21.80
C LYS A 548 -18.57 24.81 20.47
N GLN A 549 -18.07 26.02 20.14
CA GLN A 549 -17.31 26.25 18.94
C GLN A 549 -16.00 25.43 18.92
N SER A 550 -15.29 25.40 20.05
CA SER A 550 -14.08 24.59 20.20
C SER A 550 -14.36 23.10 19.95
N ARG A 551 -15.40 22.55 20.55
CA ARG A 551 -15.80 21.14 20.39
C ARG A 551 -16.29 20.81 18.98
N LEU A 552 -17.00 21.74 18.32
CA LEU A 552 -17.36 21.63 16.91
C LEU A 552 -16.12 21.56 16.01
N LYS A 553 -15.11 22.38 16.30
CA LYS A 553 -13.84 22.34 15.56
C LYS A 553 -13.13 20.99 15.73
N LEU A 554 -13.13 20.42 16.93
CA LEU A 554 -12.56 19.08 17.16
C LEU A 554 -13.32 17.99 16.39
N ALA A 555 -14.64 18.09 16.37
CA ALA A 555 -15.47 17.17 15.57
C ALA A 555 -15.18 17.31 14.07
N ALA A 556 -15.08 18.55 13.58
CA ALA A 556 -14.76 18.81 12.16
C ALA A 556 -13.38 18.27 11.78
N LEU A 557 -12.37 18.51 12.61
CA LEU A 557 -11.02 18.00 12.38
C LEU A 557 -11.00 16.47 12.39
N THR A 558 -11.74 15.85 13.29
CA THR A 558 -11.88 14.38 13.36
C THR A 558 -12.50 13.83 12.07
N ALA A 559 -13.62 14.42 11.63
CA ALA A 559 -14.27 14.00 10.38
C ALA A 559 -13.34 14.12 9.17
N LYS A 560 -12.67 15.24 9.02
CA LYS A 560 -11.73 15.50 7.91
C LYS A 560 -10.55 14.53 7.95
N THR A 561 -10.04 14.22 9.13
CA THR A 561 -8.92 13.29 9.30
C THR A 561 -9.31 11.85 8.96
N ILE A 562 -10.46 11.40 9.44
CA ILE A 562 -10.99 10.05 9.10
C ILE A 562 -11.21 9.94 7.59
N LYS A 563 -11.85 10.94 7.00
CA LYS A 563 -12.11 10.97 5.55
C LYS A 563 -10.81 10.92 4.74
N GLN A 564 -9.83 11.74 5.10
CA GLN A 564 -8.53 11.77 4.43
C GLN A 564 -7.79 10.44 4.60
N GLY A 565 -7.75 9.89 5.80
CA GLY A 565 -7.09 8.60 6.07
C GLY A 565 -7.72 7.45 5.29
N LEU A 566 -9.05 7.38 5.24
CA LEU A 566 -9.76 6.39 4.43
C LEU A 566 -9.50 6.60 2.94
N SER A 567 -9.48 7.86 2.48
CA SER A 567 -9.15 8.19 1.08
C SER A 567 -7.76 7.68 0.67
N LEU A 568 -6.77 7.76 1.58
CA LEU A 568 -5.43 7.22 1.33
C LEU A 568 -5.42 5.69 1.19
N LEU A 569 -6.41 5.03 1.77
CA LEU A 569 -6.63 3.58 1.60
C LEU A 569 -7.49 3.28 0.35
N GLY A 570 -7.92 4.30 -0.37
CA GLY A 570 -8.85 4.16 -1.50
C GLY A 570 -10.28 3.84 -1.07
N ILE A 571 -10.64 4.16 0.16
CA ILE A 571 -11.97 3.90 0.73
C ILE A 571 -12.78 5.18 0.76
N GLU A 572 -13.96 5.14 0.15
CA GLU A 572 -14.90 6.26 0.12
C GLU A 572 -15.71 6.32 1.42
N THR A 573 -16.04 7.55 1.83
CA THR A 573 -16.94 7.82 2.95
C THR A 573 -18.35 8.10 2.46
N LEU A 574 -19.32 8.00 3.37
CA LEU A 574 -20.74 8.22 3.10
C LEU A 574 -21.27 9.29 4.06
N GLU A 575 -22.04 10.24 3.52
CA GLU A 575 -22.71 11.26 4.34
C GLU A 575 -23.91 10.69 5.11
N ARG A 576 -24.50 9.60 4.60
CA ARG A 576 -25.59 8.84 5.24
C ARG A 576 -25.36 7.35 5.10
N MET A 577 -25.68 6.63 6.16
CA MET A 577 -25.67 5.16 6.17
C MET A 577 -26.93 4.62 6.82
#